data_5226ce1188150448e0ebfa486e3d7f89
#
_entry.id   5226ce1188150448e0ebfa486e3d7f89
#
_cell.length_a   1.000
_cell.length_b   1.000
_cell.length_c   1.000
_cell.angle_alpha   90.00
_cell.angle_beta   90.00
_cell.angle_gamma   90.00
#
_symmetry.space_group_name_H-M   'P 1'
#
loop_
_entity.id
_entity.type
_entity.pdbx_description
1 polymer ?
#
loop_
_entity_poly.entity_id
_entity_poly.type
_entity_poly.pdbx_seq_one_letter_code
_entity_poly.pdbx_strand_id
1 'polypeptide(L)'
;IYAMETELVKVYEAFSRKGGLEFSYLRNAFDNDEVYQNNNGRSSTRGSFPVYFNCTFTGTPNAVDSLINEKEVEGGTARRFCFSVIPELSADSPTLDLPKGAALENIRDQIDEWRRTYSFYHDPVNGDIPCGEYAVNLDYVNRALKKWTDQQYEQYLEDHIAERNGMRNGIACIAFHCAIVLHMLAGNPDADQRRKRKAVENLSVYIANYCMERYITKFSKSDSNVLQAITDVAVGRQSPVPARREPTKEEIEWWHSRRGTKDEKGKVIGLGTIAKKLGISKDKLSYLFRKYENNQL
;
A
#
# COMPACT_ATOMS: atom_id res chain seq x y z
N ILE A 1 -12.40 11.89 -12.37
CA ILE A 1 -12.13 10.99 -13.52
C ILE A 1 -12.00 9.56 -12.98
N TYR A 2 -12.63 8.60 -13.64
CA TYR A 2 -12.45 7.18 -13.40
C TYR A 2 -11.90 6.52 -14.66
N ALA A 3 -10.77 5.84 -14.54
CA ALA A 3 -10.17 5.08 -15.63
C ALA A 3 -10.21 3.58 -15.31
N MET A 4 -10.67 2.81 -16.29
CA MET A 4 -10.63 1.37 -16.24
C MET A 4 -9.85 0.87 -17.45
N GLU A 5 -8.80 0.08 -17.22
CA GLU A 5 -8.00 -0.53 -18.28
C GLU A 5 -7.83 -2.02 -17.98
N THR A 6 -8.21 -2.82 -18.94
CA THR A 6 -8.14 -4.29 -18.83
C THR A 6 -6.83 -4.87 -19.36
N GLU A 7 -6.01 -4.05 -20.02
CA GLU A 7 -4.70 -4.42 -20.53
C GLU A 7 -3.60 -3.60 -19.87
N LEU A 8 -3.13 -4.05 -18.73
CA LEU A 8 -2.12 -3.34 -17.95
C LEU A 8 -0.83 -3.03 -18.71
N VAL A 9 -0.52 -3.81 -19.74
CA VAL A 9 0.62 -3.55 -20.65
C VAL A 9 0.51 -2.18 -21.32
N LYS A 10 -0.69 -1.78 -21.74
CA LYS A 10 -0.91 -0.43 -22.35
C LYS A 10 -0.65 0.69 -21.33
N VAL A 11 -1.02 0.47 -20.07
CA VAL A 11 -0.73 1.40 -19.00
C VAL A 11 0.79 1.54 -18.80
N TYR A 12 1.49 0.41 -18.73
CA TYR A 12 2.95 0.39 -18.65
C TYR A 12 3.61 1.13 -19.81
N GLU A 13 3.16 0.90 -21.03
CA GLU A 13 3.67 1.61 -22.21
C GLU A 13 3.45 3.12 -22.12
N ALA A 14 2.28 3.57 -21.62
CA ALA A 14 1.98 4.99 -21.46
C ALA A 14 2.94 5.66 -20.46
N PHE A 15 3.31 4.96 -19.38
CA PHE A 15 4.27 5.46 -18.38
C PHE A 15 5.73 5.32 -18.81
N SER A 16 6.04 4.39 -19.71
CA SER A 16 7.41 4.12 -20.17
C SER A 16 7.85 5.00 -21.34
N ARG A 17 6.91 5.66 -22.04
CA ARG A 17 7.22 6.52 -23.19
C ARG A 17 7.94 7.78 -22.75
N LYS A 18 8.94 8.21 -23.54
CA LYS A 18 9.61 9.52 -23.34
C LYS A 18 8.57 10.65 -23.44
N GLY A 19 8.40 11.42 -22.40
CA GLY A 19 7.36 12.45 -22.28
C GLY A 19 5.96 11.88 -22.07
N GLY A 20 5.86 10.60 -21.63
CA GLY A 20 4.62 9.98 -21.21
C GLY A 20 4.16 10.42 -19.80
N LEU A 21 3.19 9.68 -19.28
CA LEU A 21 2.71 9.90 -17.93
C LEU A 21 3.80 9.55 -16.90
N GLU A 22 3.86 10.33 -15.83
CA GLU A 22 4.78 10.07 -14.73
C GLU A 22 4.02 9.47 -13.54
N PHE A 23 4.61 8.52 -12.85
CA PHE A 23 4.04 7.95 -11.61
C PHE A 23 3.82 9.01 -10.51
N SER A 24 4.56 10.12 -10.56
CA SER A 24 4.32 11.28 -9.70
C SER A 24 2.88 11.80 -9.78
N TYR A 25 2.26 11.78 -10.97
CA TYR A 25 0.88 12.23 -11.14
C TYR A 25 -0.12 11.31 -10.40
N LEU A 26 0.12 9.99 -10.43
CA LEU A 26 -0.71 9.05 -9.67
C LEU A 26 -0.54 9.24 -8.16
N ARG A 27 0.69 9.52 -7.71
CA ARG A 27 0.95 9.78 -6.30
C ARG A 27 0.25 11.06 -5.83
N ASN A 28 0.40 12.15 -6.58
CA ASN A 28 -0.24 13.42 -6.28
C ASN A 28 -1.78 13.30 -6.27
N ALA A 29 -2.34 12.60 -7.25
CA ALA A 29 -3.78 12.35 -7.30
C ALA A 29 -4.30 11.53 -6.09
N PHE A 30 -3.53 10.56 -5.61
CA PHE A 30 -3.88 9.80 -4.42
C PHE A 30 -3.79 10.64 -3.14
N ASP A 31 -2.76 11.49 -3.05
CA ASP A 31 -2.51 12.34 -1.89
C ASP A 31 -3.38 13.62 -1.91
N ASN A 32 -4.22 13.81 -2.94
CA ASN A 32 -5.00 15.02 -3.25
C ASN A 32 -4.11 16.28 -3.38
N ASP A 33 -2.88 16.09 -3.83
CA ASP A 33 -1.96 17.17 -4.15
C ASP A 33 -2.20 17.72 -5.56
N GLU A 34 -1.74 18.96 -5.79
CA GLU A 34 -1.79 19.56 -7.10
C GLU A 34 -0.74 18.96 -8.05
N VAL A 35 -1.14 18.81 -9.30
CA VAL A 35 -0.22 18.47 -10.39
C VAL A 35 0.19 19.75 -11.09
N TYR A 36 1.49 19.99 -11.14
CA TYR A 36 2.05 21.11 -11.89
C TYR A 36 2.42 20.66 -13.31
N GLN A 37 1.83 21.32 -14.30
CA GLN A 37 2.15 21.08 -15.71
C GLN A 37 2.97 22.25 -16.27
N ASN A 38 4.14 21.93 -16.83
CA ASN A 38 5.02 22.89 -17.49
C ASN A 38 5.44 22.37 -18.86
N ASN A 39 4.55 22.50 -19.85
CA ASN A 39 4.85 22.12 -21.22
C ASN A 39 5.52 23.30 -21.96
N ASN A 40 6.77 23.12 -22.38
CA ASN A 40 7.56 24.09 -23.14
C ASN A 40 7.30 24.00 -24.66
N GLY A 41 6.06 24.04 -25.10
CA GLY A 41 5.69 23.99 -26.52
C GLY A 41 5.01 25.30 -27.01
N ARG A 42 4.77 25.41 -28.31
CA ARG A 42 4.06 26.57 -28.92
C ARG A 42 2.65 26.80 -28.36
N SER A 43 2.05 25.78 -27.74
CA SER A 43 0.74 25.83 -27.03
C SER A 43 0.92 25.48 -25.55
N SER A 44 1.96 26.02 -24.91
CA SER A 44 2.27 25.68 -23.52
C SER A 44 1.21 26.15 -22.57
N THR A 45 0.56 25.24 -21.89
CA THR A 45 -0.25 25.52 -20.71
C THR A 45 0.63 25.33 -19.48
N ARG A 46 0.82 26.37 -18.70
CA ARG A 46 1.46 26.30 -17.39
C ARG A 46 0.42 26.49 -16.34
N GLY A 47 0.38 25.62 -15.37
CA GLY A 47 -0.56 25.75 -14.27
C GLY A 47 -0.45 24.60 -13.28
N SER A 48 -0.99 24.85 -12.11
CA SER A 48 -1.22 23.86 -11.07
C SER A 48 -2.72 23.59 -10.99
N PHE A 49 -3.11 22.33 -10.90
CA PHE A 49 -4.51 21.95 -10.80
C PHE A 49 -4.66 20.68 -9.97
N PRO A 50 -5.74 20.57 -9.17
CA PRO A 50 -6.03 19.36 -8.43
C PRO A 50 -6.47 18.24 -9.40
N VAL A 51 -6.00 17.03 -9.16
CA VAL A 51 -6.37 15.85 -9.95
C VAL A 51 -7.15 14.88 -9.09
N TYR A 52 -8.43 14.73 -9.40
CA TYR A 52 -9.29 13.70 -8.81
C TYR A 52 -9.35 12.51 -9.76
N PHE A 53 -8.63 11.44 -9.41
CA PHE A 53 -8.46 10.31 -10.28
C PHE A 53 -8.64 8.99 -9.54
N ASN A 54 -9.55 8.17 -10.02
CA ASN A 54 -9.74 6.80 -9.59
C ASN A 54 -9.44 5.87 -10.74
N CYS A 55 -8.75 4.77 -10.48
CA CYS A 55 -8.42 3.81 -11.53
C CYS A 55 -8.57 2.36 -11.05
N THR A 56 -8.92 1.51 -12.00
CA THR A 56 -8.87 0.06 -11.85
C THR A 56 -8.12 -0.51 -13.04
N PHE A 57 -7.03 -1.20 -12.76
CA PHE A 57 -6.22 -1.85 -13.78
C PHE A 57 -6.24 -3.36 -13.58
N THR A 58 -6.40 -4.11 -14.66
CA THR A 58 -6.31 -5.56 -14.61
C THR A 58 -5.25 -6.06 -15.60
N GLY A 59 -4.60 -7.16 -15.27
CA GLY A 59 -3.55 -7.73 -16.09
C GLY A 59 -2.96 -8.99 -15.47
N THR A 60 -2.04 -9.60 -16.18
CA THR A 60 -1.29 -10.76 -15.68
C THR A 60 -0.32 -10.35 -14.57
N PRO A 61 0.09 -11.29 -13.69
CA PRO A 61 1.10 -11.00 -12.66
C PRO A 61 2.37 -10.33 -13.22
N ASN A 62 2.88 -10.81 -14.36
CA ASN A 62 4.07 -10.24 -15.00
C ASN A 62 3.86 -8.79 -15.47
N ALA A 63 2.65 -8.44 -15.93
CA ALA A 63 2.33 -7.06 -16.32
C ALA A 63 2.29 -6.14 -15.09
N VAL A 64 1.80 -6.65 -13.94
CA VAL A 64 1.85 -5.91 -12.67
C VAL A 64 3.30 -5.70 -12.23
N ASP A 65 4.17 -6.73 -12.33
CA ASP A 65 5.58 -6.63 -11.97
C ASP A 65 6.34 -5.65 -12.88
N SER A 66 5.97 -5.57 -14.15
CA SER A 66 6.54 -4.60 -15.08
C SER A 66 6.15 -3.17 -14.75
N LEU A 67 4.88 -2.94 -14.37
CA LEU A 67 4.38 -1.61 -14.00
C LEU A 67 4.89 -1.17 -12.64
N ILE A 68 4.80 -2.04 -11.63
CA ILE A 68 5.21 -1.75 -10.25
C ILE A 68 6.52 -2.51 -9.98
N ASN A 69 7.59 -2.02 -10.55
CA ASN A 69 8.93 -2.55 -10.34
C ASN A 69 9.54 -2.06 -9.01
N GLU A 70 10.73 -2.51 -8.71
CA GLU A 70 11.45 -2.20 -7.47
C GLU A 70 11.57 -0.68 -7.21
N LYS A 71 11.83 0.10 -8.26
CA LYS A 71 11.91 1.58 -8.19
C LYS A 71 10.58 2.20 -7.77
N GLU A 72 9.47 1.66 -8.27
CA GLU A 72 8.13 2.17 -7.93
C GLU A 72 7.68 1.72 -6.53
N VAL A 73 8.17 0.59 -6.04
CA VAL A 73 8.01 0.18 -4.65
C VAL A 73 8.77 1.14 -3.72
N GLU A 74 10.05 1.38 -3.99
CA GLU A 74 10.89 2.32 -3.22
C GLU A 74 10.38 3.76 -3.32
N GLY A 75 9.94 4.18 -4.52
CA GLY A 75 9.35 5.50 -4.78
C GLY A 75 7.97 5.72 -4.13
N GLY A 76 7.40 4.68 -3.53
CA GLY A 76 6.15 4.75 -2.81
C GLY A 76 4.89 4.73 -3.67
N THR A 77 5.00 4.46 -4.98
CA THR A 77 3.84 4.29 -5.86
C THR A 77 3.02 3.08 -5.44
N ALA A 78 3.69 1.94 -5.20
CA ALA A 78 3.04 0.68 -4.85
C ALA A 78 2.16 0.78 -3.59
N ARG A 79 2.55 1.57 -2.58
CA ARG A 79 1.78 1.74 -1.33
C ARG A 79 0.47 2.52 -1.50
N ARG A 80 0.20 3.02 -2.70
CA ARG A 80 -1.03 3.76 -3.05
C ARG A 80 -2.01 2.93 -3.87
N PHE A 81 -1.63 1.70 -4.22
CA PHE A 81 -2.49 0.76 -4.92
C PHE A 81 -2.98 -0.36 -4.00
N CYS A 82 -4.24 -0.73 -4.17
CA CYS A 82 -4.78 -1.96 -3.62
C CYS A 82 -4.59 -3.08 -4.65
N PHE A 83 -3.84 -4.12 -4.27
CA PHE A 83 -3.63 -5.29 -5.13
C PHE A 83 -4.64 -6.37 -4.79
N SER A 84 -5.26 -6.94 -5.82
CA SER A 84 -6.14 -8.08 -5.69
C SER A 84 -5.73 -9.15 -6.70
N VAL A 85 -5.67 -10.39 -6.25
CA VAL A 85 -5.38 -11.53 -7.10
C VAL A 85 -6.66 -12.32 -7.29
N ILE A 86 -7.05 -12.52 -8.54
CA ILE A 86 -8.13 -13.45 -8.87
C ILE A 86 -7.53 -14.85 -8.72
N PRO A 87 -8.04 -15.68 -7.79
CA PRO A 87 -7.55 -17.04 -7.66
C PRO A 87 -7.78 -17.83 -8.95
N GLU A 88 -6.94 -18.82 -9.20
CA GLU A 88 -7.20 -19.76 -10.30
C GLU A 88 -8.58 -20.36 -10.13
N LEU A 89 -9.40 -20.20 -11.17
CA LEU A 89 -10.71 -20.81 -11.17
C LEU A 89 -10.53 -22.33 -11.29
N SER A 90 -10.97 -23.07 -10.28
CA SER A 90 -11.11 -24.52 -10.41
C SER A 90 -12.19 -24.84 -11.44
N ALA A 91 -12.13 -26.04 -12.05
CA ALA A 91 -13.18 -26.48 -12.98
C ALA A 91 -14.59 -26.44 -12.34
N ASP A 92 -14.65 -26.51 -11.00
CA ASP A 92 -15.86 -26.47 -10.20
C ASP A 92 -16.16 -25.06 -9.63
N SER A 93 -15.43 -24.02 -10.07
CA SER A 93 -15.71 -22.67 -9.61
C SER A 93 -17.12 -22.26 -10.04
N PRO A 94 -17.95 -21.80 -9.10
CA PRO A 94 -19.30 -21.36 -9.45
C PRO A 94 -19.22 -20.21 -10.47
N THR A 95 -20.03 -20.29 -11.51
CA THR A 95 -20.23 -19.16 -12.40
C THR A 95 -20.71 -17.97 -11.59
N LEU A 96 -20.18 -16.79 -11.89
CA LEU A 96 -20.59 -15.56 -11.21
C LEU A 96 -22.07 -15.32 -11.53
N ASP A 97 -22.95 -15.72 -10.64
CA ASP A 97 -24.38 -15.43 -10.76
C ASP A 97 -24.60 -13.95 -10.47
N LEU A 98 -24.69 -13.17 -11.52
CA LEU A 98 -25.09 -11.77 -11.39
C LEU A 98 -26.54 -11.69 -10.91
N PRO A 99 -26.86 -10.75 -10.02
CA PRO A 99 -28.23 -10.53 -9.59
C PRO A 99 -29.13 -10.27 -10.81
N LYS A 100 -30.31 -10.90 -10.83
CA LYS A 100 -31.29 -10.79 -11.92
C LYS A 100 -32.66 -10.42 -11.37
N GLY A 101 -33.53 -9.89 -12.21
CA GLY A 101 -34.90 -9.55 -11.85
C GLY A 101 -34.97 -8.57 -10.65
N ALA A 102 -35.85 -8.84 -9.70
CA ALA A 102 -36.09 -7.96 -8.56
C ALA A 102 -34.84 -7.64 -7.72
N ALA A 103 -33.86 -8.54 -7.64
CA ALA A 103 -32.62 -8.28 -6.93
C ALA A 103 -31.78 -7.22 -7.64
N LEU A 104 -31.72 -7.25 -8.97
CA LEU A 104 -31.02 -6.24 -9.76
C LEU A 104 -31.74 -4.90 -9.70
N GLU A 105 -33.05 -4.89 -9.76
CA GLU A 105 -33.86 -3.67 -9.63
C GLU A 105 -33.65 -3.01 -8.27
N ASN A 106 -33.69 -3.78 -7.19
CA ASN A 106 -33.43 -3.27 -5.84
C ASN A 106 -32.01 -2.63 -5.73
N ILE A 107 -31.00 -3.24 -6.32
CA ILE A 107 -29.64 -2.65 -6.35
C ILE A 107 -29.63 -1.32 -7.12
N ARG A 108 -30.30 -1.26 -8.27
CA ARG A 108 -30.44 -0.04 -9.08
C ARG A 108 -31.13 1.07 -8.30
N ASP A 109 -32.27 0.76 -7.64
CA ASP A 109 -33.02 1.71 -6.82
C ASP A 109 -32.17 2.26 -5.67
N GLN A 110 -31.39 1.40 -5.00
CA GLN A 110 -30.48 1.82 -3.94
C GLN A 110 -29.37 2.75 -4.48
N ILE A 111 -28.80 2.44 -5.65
CA ILE A 111 -27.80 3.29 -6.30
C ILE A 111 -28.42 4.64 -6.70
N ASP A 112 -29.63 4.64 -7.24
CA ASP A 112 -30.31 5.86 -7.67
C ASP A 112 -30.74 6.73 -6.48
N GLU A 113 -31.15 6.11 -5.37
CA GLU A 113 -31.44 6.81 -4.12
C GLU A 113 -30.14 7.43 -3.55
N TRP A 114 -29.06 6.66 -3.55
CA TRP A 114 -27.74 7.16 -3.14
C TRP A 114 -27.28 8.32 -4.01
N ARG A 115 -27.42 8.23 -5.33
CA ARG A 115 -27.13 9.31 -6.28
C ARG A 115 -27.95 10.54 -5.99
N ARG A 116 -29.25 10.42 -5.72
CA ARG A 116 -30.15 11.53 -5.38
C ARG A 116 -29.77 12.18 -4.05
N THR A 117 -29.43 11.38 -3.06
CA THR A 117 -29.08 11.86 -1.71
C THR A 117 -27.79 12.67 -1.71
N TYR A 118 -26.80 12.23 -2.47
CA TYR A 118 -25.49 12.87 -2.51
C TYR A 118 -25.29 13.74 -3.75
N SER A 119 -26.34 14.01 -4.52
CA SER A 119 -26.45 14.95 -5.65
C SER A 119 -25.13 15.28 -6.34
N PHE A 120 -24.55 14.32 -7.06
CA PHE A 120 -23.60 14.67 -8.10
C PHE A 120 -24.42 15.20 -9.28
N TYR A 121 -24.90 16.44 -9.14
CA TYR A 121 -25.73 17.04 -10.18
C TYR A 121 -24.80 17.46 -11.32
N HIS A 122 -24.89 16.76 -12.42
CA HIS A 122 -24.36 17.25 -13.69
C HIS A 122 -25.42 18.16 -14.30
N ASP A 123 -25.17 19.46 -14.32
CA ASP A 123 -26.00 20.37 -15.11
C ASP A 123 -25.74 20.11 -16.60
N PRO A 124 -26.72 19.55 -17.33
CA PRO A 124 -26.52 19.22 -18.75
C PRO A 124 -26.35 20.47 -19.64
N VAL A 125 -26.65 21.67 -19.12
CA VAL A 125 -26.59 22.91 -19.87
C VAL A 125 -25.28 23.65 -19.66
N ASN A 126 -24.76 23.69 -18.45
CA ASN A 126 -23.57 24.47 -18.10
C ASN A 126 -22.31 23.64 -17.89
N GLY A 127 -22.39 22.31 -17.85
CA GLY A 127 -21.24 21.45 -17.64
C GLY A 127 -20.61 21.57 -16.24
N ASP A 128 -21.08 22.47 -15.41
CA ASP A 128 -20.61 22.67 -14.05
C ASP A 128 -21.13 21.54 -13.16
N ILE A 129 -20.21 20.77 -12.63
CA ILE A 129 -20.51 19.85 -11.54
C ILE A 129 -20.42 20.67 -10.26
N PRO A 130 -21.53 20.97 -9.58
CA PRO A 130 -21.44 21.51 -8.24
C PRO A 130 -20.82 20.42 -7.37
N CYS A 131 -19.53 20.55 -7.09
CA CYS A 131 -18.87 19.75 -6.07
C CYS A 131 -19.45 20.18 -4.73
N GLY A 132 -20.51 19.51 -4.29
CA GLY A 132 -20.99 19.64 -2.93
C GLY A 132 -19.90 19.10 -2.00
N GLU A 133 -19.37 19.96 -1.14
CA GLU A 133 -18.50 19.51 -0.07
C GLU A 133 -19.37 18.88 1.02
N TYR A 134 -19.13 17.62 1.32
CA TYR A 134 -19.78 16.92 2.42
C TYR A 134 -18.79 16.74 3.55
N ALA A 135 -19.08 17.34 4.69
CA ALA A 135 -18.33 17.09 5.91
C ALA A 135 -18.74 15.73 6.48
N VAL A 136 -17.80 14.81 6.59
CA VAL A 136 -18.00 13.49 7.20
C VAL A 136 -17.13 13.36 8.46
N ASN A 137 -17.72 12.84 9.54
CA ASN A 137 -16.96 12.57 10.76
C ASN A 137 -16.50 11.10 10.79
N LEU A 138 -15.23 10.86 10.50
CA LEU A 138 -14.59 9.56 10.49
C LEU A 138 -13.56 9.37 11.62
N ASP A 139 -13.65 10.14 12.71
CA ASP A 139 -12.73 10.03 13.84
C ASP A 139 -12.67 8.61 14.41
N TYR A 140 -13.80 7.90 14.41
CA TYR A 140 -13.87 6.52 14.90
C TYR A 140 -13.08 5.55 14.00
N VAL A 141 -13.10 5.75 12.67
CA VAL A 141 -12.30 4.97 11.71
C VAL A 141 -10.82 5.33 11.88
N ASN A 142 -10.49 6.61 11.99
CA ASN A 142 -9.11 7.07 12.17
C ASN A 142 -8.48 6.45 13.41
N ARG A 143 -9.21 6.42 14.54
CA ARG A 143 -8.73 5.73 15.76
C ARG A 143 -8.50 4.24 15.55
N ALA A 144 -9.39 3.56 14.83
CA ALA A 144 -9.25 2.14 14.55
C ALA A 144 -8.05 1.85 13.63
N LEU A 145 -7.88 2.64 12.59
CA LEU A 145 -6.74 2.51 11.66
C LEU A 145 -5.41 2.87 12.31
N LYS A 146 -5.39 3.87 13.20
CA LYS A 146 -4.20 4.18 14.01
C LYS A 146 -3.81 2.98 14.87
N LYS A 147 -4.76 2.39 15.60
CA LYS A 147 -4.51 1.18 16.38
C LYS A 147 -4.00 0.03 15.49
N TRP A 148 -4.57 -0.13 14.31
CA TRP A 148 -4.13 -1.12 13.34
C TRP A 148 -2.68 -0.86 12.87
N THR A 149 -2.29 0.39 12.58
CA THR A 149 -0.91 0.73 12.20
C THR A 149 0.10 0.44 13.31
N ASP A 150 -0.29 0.67 14.57
CA ASP A 150 0.54 0.35 15.73
C ASP A 150 0.71 -1.18 15.86
N GLN A 151 -0.37 -1.97 15.69
CA GLN A 151 -0.32 -3.42 15.67
C GLN A 151 0.56 -3.98 14.54
N GLN A 152 0.50 -3.39 13.33
CA GLN A 152 1.39 -3.79 12.24
C GLN A 152 2.86 -3.51 12.57
N TYR A 153 3.14 -2.46 13.31
CA TYR A 153 4.49 -2.17 13.77
C TYR A 153 4.98 -3.17 14.83
N GLU A 154 4.12 -3.54 15.77
CA GLU A 154 4.42 -4.58 16.77
C GLU A 154 4.70 -5.92 16.09
N GLN A 155 3.86 -6.32 15.12
CA GLN A 155 4.09 -7.53 14.33
C GLN A 155 5.41 -7.47 13.53
N TYR A 156 5.75 -6.31 12.97
CA TYR A 156 7.05 -6.12 12.32
C TYR A 156 8.23 -6.35 13.27
N LEU A 157 8.11 -5.94 14.53
CA LEU A 157 9.16 -6.17 15.53
C LEU A 157 9.32 -7.66 15.85
N GLU A 158 8.26 -8.46 15.69
CA GLU A 158 8.25 -9.90 15.92
C GLU A 158 8.72 -10.70 14.70
N ASP A 159 8.13 -10.43 13.51
CA ASP A 159 8.33 -11.24 12.30
C ASP A 159 9.41 -10.66 11.36
N HIS A 160 9.81 -9.40 11.56
CA HIS A 160 10.79 -8.67 10.77
C HIS A 160 10.45 -8.52 9.27
N ILE A 161 9.18 -8.66 8.92
CA ILE A 161 8.70 -8.43 7.55
C ILE A 161 8.73 -6.92 7.28
N ALA A 162 9.71 -6.46 6.49
CA ALA A 162 9.99 -5.04 6.24
C ALA A 162 8.79 -4.31 5.64
N GLU A 163 7.99 -5.00 4.81
CA GLU A 163 6.81 -4.50 4.14
C GLU A 163 5.75 -4.03 5.15
N ARG A 164 5.60 -4.70 6.30
CA ARG A 164 4.66 -4.24 7.35
C ARG A 164 4.97 -2.83 7.80
N ASN A 165 6.23 -2.58 8.14
CA ASN A 165 6.63 -1.24 8.60
C ASN A 165 6.60 -0.20 7.47
N GLY A 166 7.05 -0.56 6.28
CA GLY A 166 7.11 0.35 5.13
C GLY A 166 5.73 0.75 4.58
N MET A 167 4.75 -0.16 4.67
CA MET A 167 3.46 0.00 3.98
C MET A 167 2.29 0.36 4.88
N ARG A 168 2.37 0.14 6.19
CA ARG A 168 1.26 0.33 7.13
C ARG A 168 0.54 1.67 6.99
N ASN A 169 1.27 2.77 6.84
CA ASN A 169 0.66 4.09 6.72
C ASN A 169 -0.04 4.28 5.37
N GLY A 170 0.57 3.85 4.26
CA GLY A 170 -0.05 3.91 2.94
C GLY A 170 -1.32 3.06 2.85
N ILE A 171 -1.28 1.85 3.41
CA ILE A 171 -2.44 0.96 3.46
C ILE A 171 -3.55 1.53 4.36
N ALA A 172 -3.20 2.15 5.48
CA ALA A 172 -4.17 2.85 6.32
C ALA A 172 -4.87 3.98 5.55
N CYS A 173 -4.13 4.74 4.73
CA CYS A 173 -4.73 5.75 3.86
C CYS A 173 -5.69 5.14 2.83
N ILE A 174 -5.34 4.03 2.18
CA ILE A 174 -6.25 3.31 1.27
C ILE A 174 -7.53 2.92 2.01
N ALA A 175 -7.40 2.28 3.17
CA ALA A 175 -8.54 1.86 3.97
C ALA A 175 -9.39 3.05 4.44
N PHE A 176 -8.77 4.19 4.75
CA PHE A 176 -9.47 5.42 5.11
C PHE A 176 -10.26 6.00 3.91
N HIS A 177 -9.68 6.04 2.71
CA HIS A 177 -10.40 6.45 1.50
C HIS A 177 -11.60 5.53 1.22
N CYS A 178 -11.43 4.20 1.38
CA CYS A 178 -12.56 3.26 1.29
C CYS A 178 -13.62 3.52 2.39
N ALA A 179 -13.19 3.90 3.59
CA ALA A 179 -14.09 4.19 4.69
C ALA A 179 -15.00 5.40 4.42
N ILE A 180 -14.55 6.39 3.68
CA ILE A 180 -15.39 7.52 3.25
C ILE A 180 -16.59 7.00 2.46
N VAL A 181 -16.33 6.15 1.46
CA VAL A 181 -17.38 5.56 0.63
C VAL A 181 -18.29 4.65 1.47
N LEU A 182 -17.73 3.80 2.32
CA LEU A 182 -18.51 2.91 3.20
C LEU A 182 -19.41 3.69 4.17
N HIS A 183 -18.90 4.80 4.72
CA HIS A 183 -19.65 5.66 5.61
C HIS A 183 -20.85 6.30 4.91
N MET A 184 -20.62 6.81 3.70
CA MET A 184 -21.69 7.37 2.88
C MET A 184 -22.71 6.30 2.47
N LEU A 185 -22.27 5.11 2.06
CA LEU A 185 -23.16 3.98 1.74
C LEU A 185 -23.99 3.50 2.96
N ALA A 186 -23.43 3.66 4.17
CA ALA A 186 -24.15 3.38 5.41
C ALA A 186 -25.21 4.46 5.76
N GLY A 187 -25.33 5.51 4.93
CA GLY A 187 -26.26 6.63 5.12
C GLY A 187 -25.72 7.70 6.04
N ASN A 188 -24.40 7.97 5.99
CA ASN A 188 -23.72 9.00 6.79
C ASN A 188 -24.06 8.88 8.30
N PRO A 189 -23.76 7.74 8.96
CA PRO A 189 -24.23 7.46 10.31
C PRO A 189 -23.65 8.42 11.34
N ASP A 190 -24.51 9.01 12.13
CA ASP A 190 -24.17 9.85 13.28
C ASP A 190 -23.67 9.03 14.49
N ALA A 191 -23.39 9.72 15.61
CA ALA A 191 -22.85 9.09 16.82
C ALA A 191 -23.79 8.07 17.45
N ASP A 192 -25.10 8.22 17.29
CA ASP A 192 -26.12 7.34 17.88
C ASP A 192 -26.28 6.06 17.09
N GLN A 193 -25.94 6.06 15.82
CA GLN A 193 -25.99 4.90 14.93
C GLN A 193 -24.77 3.97 15.09
N ARG A 194 -24.49 3.58 16.33
CA ARG A 194 -23.28 2.82 16.72
C ARG A 194 -23.06 1.55 15.92
N ARG A 195 -24.16 0.81 15.58
CA ARG A 195 -24.05 -0.44 14.79
C ARG A 195 -23.50 -0.19 13.39
N LYS A 196 -23.99 0.85 12.70
CA LYS A 196 -23.53 1.21 11.36
C LYS A 196 -22.09 1.70 11.40
N ARG A 197 -21.74 2.57 12.36
CA ARG A 197 -20.36 3.03 12.55
C ARG A 197 -19.40 1.86 12.83
N LYS A 198 -19.81 0.91 13.67
CA LYS A 198 -19.00 -0.28 13.95
C LYS A 198 -18.81 -1.17 12.73
N ALA A 199 -19.82 -1.29 11.86
CA ALA A 199 -19.69 -2.02 10.60
C ALA A 199 -18.68 -1.34 9.66
N VAL A 200 -18.73 -0.01 9.51
CA VAL A 200 -17.77 0.75 8.71
C VAL A 200 -16.35 0.59 9.26
N GLU A 201 -16.19 0.71 10.59
CA GLU A 201 -14.90 0.51 11.27
C GLU A 201 -14.31 -0.88 10.98
N ASN A 202 -15.12 -1.93 11.18
CA ASN A 202 -14.68 -3.31 10.98
C ASN A 202 -14.32 -3.59 9.51
N LEU A 203 -15.12 -3.08 8.56
CA LEU A 203 -14.83 -3.22 7.13
C LEU A 203 -13.55 -2.47 6.74
N SER A 204 -13.31 -1.29 7.30
CA SER A 204 -12.08 -0.52 7.04
C SER A 204 -10.84 -1.27 7.53
N VAL A 205 -10.89 -1.85 8.73
CA VAL A 205 -9.79 -2.68 9.26
C VAL A 205 -9.63 -3.97 8.43
N TYR A 206 -10.72 -4.58 7.99
CA TYR A 206 -10.69 -5.74 7.10
C TYR A 206 -9.98 -5.41 5.77
N ILE A 207 -10.31 -4.27 5.15
CA ILE A 207 -9.65 -3.79 3.93
C ILE A 207 -8.15 -3.58 4.18
N ALA A 208 -7.79 -2.97 5.31
CA ALA A 208 -6.38 -2.76 5.66
C ALA A 208 -5.62 -4.09 5.81
N ASN A 209 -6.20 -5.08 6.49
CA ASN A 209 -5.61 -6.42 6.61
C ASN A 209 -5.46 -7.09 5.24
N TYR A 210 -6.52 -7.08 4.44
CA TYR A 210 -6.50 -7.64 3.09
C TYR A 210 -5.40 -7.02 2.23
N CYS A 211 -5.31 -5.70 2.20
CA CYS A 211 -4.26 -5.00 1.44
C CYS A 211 -2.87 -5.35 1.95
N MET A 212 -2.67 -5.45 3.28
CA MET A 212 -1.38 -5.81 3.86
C MET A 212 -0.95 -7.22 3.47
N GLU A 213 -1.85 -8.19 3.59
CA GLU A 213 -1.57 -9.59 3.20
C GLU A 213 -1.20 -9.70 1.73
N ARG A 214 -1.96 -9.03 0.85
CA ARG A 214 -1.68 -9.03 -0.59
C ARG A 214 -0.36 -8.35 -0.89
N TYR A 215 -0.05 -7.27 -0.19
CA TYR A 215 1.20 -6.56 -0.33
C TYR A 215 2.41 -7.42 0.10
N ILE A 216 2.32 -8.05 1.25
CA ILE A 216 3.36 -8.96 1.74
C ILE A 216 3.55 -10.11 0.74
N THR A 217 2.46 -10.78 0.34
CA THR A 217 2.51 -11.89 -0.63
C THR A 217 3.15 -11.47 -1.95
N LYS A 218 2.90 -10.25 -2.41
CA LYS A 218 3.41 -9.78 -3.70
C LYS A 218 4.86 -9.32 -3.65
N PHE A 219 5.26 -8.62 -2.59
CA PHE A 219 6.53 -7.89 -2.55
C PHE A 219 7.52 -8.39 -1.49
N SER A 220 7.11 -9.28 -0.58
CA SER A 220 8.04 -9.85 0.39
C SER A 220 9.05 -10.75 -0.32
N LYS A 221 10.32 -10.36 -0.19
CA LYS A 221 11.45 -11.13 -0.72
C LYS A 221 11.76 -12.39 0.12
N SER A 222 11.09 -12.55 1.27
CA SER A 222 11.37 -13.67 2.18
C SER A 222 10.93 -15.01 1.60
N ASP A 223 9.79 -15.05 0.92
CA ASP A 223 9.27 -16.31 0.37
C ASP A 223 10.01 -16.78 -0.87
N SER A 224 10.46 -15.86 -1.74
CA SER A 224 11.29 -16.23 -2.88
C SER A 224 12.63 -16.81 -2.45
N ASN A 225 13.24 -16.28 -1.38
CA ASN A 225 14.50 -16.80 -0.85
C ASN A 225 14.32 -18.13 -0.09
N VAL A 226 13.20 -18.32 0.62
CA VAL A 226 12.89 -19.58 1.30
C VAL A 226 12.51 -20.66 0.29
N LEU A 227 11.68 -20.37 -0.70
CA LEU A 227 11.35 -21.29 -1.79
C LEU A 227 12.59 -21.61 -2.65
N GLN A 228 13.42 -20.61 -2.97
CA GLN A 228 14.67 -20.81 -3.67
C GLN A 228 15.64 -21.67 -2.84
N ALA A 229 15.78 -21.41 -1.54
CA ALA A 229 16.60 -22.22 -0.65
C ALA A 229 16.08 -23.66 -0.51
N ILE A 230 14.75 -23.87 -0.43
CA ILE A 230 14.14 -25.21 -0.42
C ILE A 230 14.36 -25.91 -1.78
N THR A 231 14.23 -25.19 -2.89
CA THR A 231 14.47 -25.72 -4.24
C THR A 231 15.94 -26.04 -4.44
N ASP A 232 16.85 -25.17 -4.00
CA ASP A 232 18.29 -25.39 -4.08
C ASP A 232 18.75 -26.57 -3.23
N VAL A 233 18.14 -26.79 -2.06
CA VAL A 233 18.36 -27.99 -1.23
C VAL A 233 17.79 -29.24 -1.91
N ALA A 234 16.61 -29.17 -2.51
CA ALA A 234 15.99 -30.30 -3.20
C ALA A 234 16.72 -30.69 -4.50
N VAL A 235 17.42 -29.74 -5.14
CA VAL A 235 18.21 -29.96 -6.38
C VAL A 235 19.70 -30.19 -6.09
N GLY A 236 20.12 -30.23 -4.82
CA GLY A 236 21.49 -30.50 -4.43
C GLY A 236 22.49 -29.37 -4.76
N ARG A 237 22.02 -28.17 -5.00
CA ARG A 237 22.86 -26.98 -5.15
C ARG A 237 23.14 -26.38 -3.77
N GLN A 238 24.28 -26.70 -3.23
CA GLN A 238 24.77 -26.09 -2.00
C GLN A 238 25.19 -24.64 -2.25
N SER A 239 24.38 -23.71 -1.82
CA SER A 239 24.82 -22.38 -1.42
C SER A 239 24.40 -22.17 0.03
N PRO A 240 25.34 -22.11 0.97
CA PRO A 240 25.00 -21.85 2.35
C PRO A 240 24.69 -20.36 2.49
N VAL A 241 23.42 -20.00 2.43
CA VAL A 241 22.97 -18.77 3.09
C VAL A 241 22.87 -19.15 4.57
N PRO A 242 23.74 -18.64 5.44
CA PRO A 242 23.63 -18.94 6.85
C PRO A 242 22.27 -18.45 7.33
N ALA A 243 21.54 -19.33 8.01
CA ALA A 243 20.35 -18.96 8.74
C ALA A 243 20.68 -17.68 9.53
N ARG A 244 19.87 -16.62 9.39
CA ARG A 244 20.04 -15.35 10.10
C ARG A 244 19.90 -15.63 11.58
N ARG A 245 20.99 -15.96 12.25
CA ARG A 245 20.98 -16.10 13.70
C ARG A 245 20.84 -14.68 14.29
N GLU A 246 20.16 -14.59 15.40
CA GLU A 246 20.20 -13.35 16.16
C GLU A 246 21.62 -13.09 16.67
N PRO A 247 22.10 -11.85 16.61
CA PRO A 247 23.40 -11.52 17.18
C PRO A 247 23.43 -11.85 18.67
N THR A 248 24.52 -12.46 19.12
CA THR A 248 24.70 -12.73 20.55
C THR A 248 24.97 -11.45 21.32
N LYS A 249 24.80 -11.48 22.64
CA LYS A 249 25.08 -10.33 23.50
C LYS A 249 26.53 -9.85 23.35
N GLU A 250 27.48 -10.79 23.28
CA GLU A 250 28.89 -10.50 23.09
C GLU A 250 29.18 -9.84 21.73
N GLU A 251 28.48 -10.25 20.67
CA GLU A 251 28.60 -9.63 19.36
C GLU A 251 28.06 -8.19 19.38
N ILE A 252 26.95 -7.94 20.07
CA ILE A 252 26.38 -6.61 20.22
C ILE A 252 27.31 -5.70 21.01
N GLU A 253 27.85 -6.18 22.12
CA GLU A 253 28.82 -5.46 22.95
C GLU A 253 30.09 -5.12 22.17
N TRP A 254 30.64 -6.10 21.47
CA TRP A 254 31.85 -5.91 20.64
C TRP A 254 31.64 -4.89 19.54
N TRP A 255 30.49 -4.95 18.84
CA TRP A 255 30.19 -3.98 17.78
C TRP A 255 29.79 -2.61 18.33
N HIS A 256 29.16 -2.54 19.50
CA HIS A 256 28.83 -1.30 20.15
C HIS A 256 30.09 -0.51 20.53
N SER A 257 31.10 -1.20 21.09
CA SER A 257 32.39 -0.58 21.45
C SER A 257 33.18 -0.07 20.24
N ARG A 258 32.96 -0.64 19.06
CA ARG A 258 33.63 -0.24 17.81
C ARG A 258 32.88 0.78 16.98
N ARG A 259 31.68 1.13 17.36
CA ARG A 259 30.90 2.15 16.67
C ARG A 259 31.64 3.51 16.73
N GLY A 260 31.84 4.13 15.54
CA GLY A 260 32.55 5.41 15.44
C GLY A 260 34.07 5.31 15.37
N THR A 261 34.67 4.12 15.57
CA THR A 261 36.12 3.92 15.35
C THR A 261 36.42 3.74 13.87
N LYS A 262 37.71 3.83 13.48
CA LYS A 262 38.13 3.60 12.11
C LYS A 262 38.48 2.12 11.89
N ASP A 263 38.11 1.57 10.73
CA ASP A 263 38.52 0.25 10.30
C ASP A 263 40.00 0.26 9.77
N GLU A 264 40.47 -0.92 9.37
CA GLU A 264 41.84 -1.11 8.83
C GLU A 264 42.14 -0.26 7.59
N LYS A 265 41.08 0.22 6.90
CA LYS A 265 41.14 1.09 5.73
C LYS A 265 40.96 2.58 6.09
N GLY A 266 40.94 2.93 7.36
CA GLY A 266 40.74 4.28 7.87
C GLY A 266 39.32 4.83 7.76
N LYS A 267 38.32 3.99 7.38
CA LYS A 267 36.92 4.39 7.24
C LYS A 267 36.18 4.23 8.56
N VAL A 268 35.38 5.22 8.92
CA VAL A 268 34.56 5.18 10.15
C VAL A 268 33.52 4.06 10.10
N ILE A 269 33.51 3.21 11.13
CA ILE A 269 32.56 2.12 11.29
C ILE A 269 31.22 2.70 11.79
N GLY A 270 30.29 2.87 10.85
CA GLY A 270 28.94 3.37 11.15
C GLY A 270 27.93 2.23 11.35
N LEU A 271 26.74 2.57 11.87
CA LEU A 271 25.64 1.63 12.08
C LEU A 271 25.30 0.79 10.83
N GLY A 272 25.32 1.41 9.64
CA GLY A 272 25.05 0.70 8.39
C GLY A 272 26.08 -0.38 8.06
N THR A 273 27.35 -0.13 8.36
CA THR A 273 28.45 -1.10 8.17
C THR A 273 28.31 -2.28 9.12
N ILE A 274 27.97 -2.01 10.39
CA ILE A 274 27.77 -3.03 11.43
C ILE A 274 26.55 -3.88 11.09
N ALA A 275 25.42 -3.24 10.77
CA ALA A 275 24.17 -3.93 10.40
C ALA A 275 24.39 -4.89 9.23
N LYS A 276 25.12 -4.46 8.19
CA LYS A 276 25.48 -5.30 7.04
C LYS A 276 26.35 -6.50 7.45
N LYS A 277 27.31 -6.33 8.37
CA LYS A 277 28.17 -7.42 8.86
C LYS A 277 27.42 -8.43 9.72
N LEU A 278 26.45 -7.99 10.51
CA LEU A 278 25.59 -8.83 11.33
C LEU A 278 24.42 -9.43 10.56
N GLY A 279 24.19 -9.02 9.31
CA GLY A 279 23.08 -9.50 8.49
C GLY A 279 21.69 -9.05 8.98
N ILE A 280 21.62 -7.95 9.74
CA ILE A 280 20.39 -7.39 10.30
C ILE A 280 20.12 -5.98 9.75
N SER A 281 18.88 -5.49 9.93
CA SER A 281 18.55 -4.12 9.55
C SER A 281 19.22 -3.09 10.47
N LYS A 282 19.45 -1.88 9.97
CA LYS A 282 20.02 -0.78 10.73
C LYS A 282 19.16 -0.40 11.93
N ASP A 283 17.84 -0.52 11.78
CA ASP A 283 16.87 -0.20 12.84
C ASP A 283 16.89 -1.25 13.94
N LYS A 284 16.96 -2.54 13.58
CA LYS A 284 17.15 -3.65 14.54
C LYS A 284 18.45 -3.46 15.31
N LEU A 285 19.54 -3.11 14.65
CA LEU A 285 20.81 -2.84 15.32
C LEU A 285 20.71 -1.66 16.29
N SER A 286 20.06 -0.57 15.88
CA SER A 286 19.82 0.60 16.75
C SER A 286 19.01 0.23 17.98
N TYR A 287 17.99 -0.60 17.81
CA TYR A 287 17.17 -1.12 18.91
C TYR A 287 18.00 -2.00 19.88
N LEU A 288 18.80 -2.94 19.34
CA LEU A 288 19.67 -3.79 20.15
C LEU A 288 20.72 -2.99 20.91
N PHE A 289 21.30 -1.96 20.31
CA PHE A 289 22.24 -1.08 20.99
C PHE A 289 21.59 -0.29 22.13
N ARG A 290 20.37 0.23 21.94
CA ARG A 290 19.62 0.89 23.02
C ARG A 290 19.28 -0.07 24.16
N LYS A 291 18.89 -1.31 23.84
CA LYS A 291 18.67 -2.36 24.85
C LYS A 291 19.94 -2.65 25.65
N TYR A 292 21.07 -2.75 24.96
CA TYR A 292 22.37 -2.94 25.60
C TYR A 292 22.73 -1.76 26.52
N GLU A 293 22.59 -0.53 26.03
CA GLU A 293 22.83 0.70 26.82
C GLU A 293 21.94 0.78 28.05
N ASN A 294 20.75 0.23 28.01
CA ASN A 294 19.78 0.21 29.13
C ASN A 294 19.89 -1.04 30.02
N ASN A 295 20.91 -1.87 29.84
CA ASN A 295 21.09 -3.14 30.58
C ASN A 295 19.89 -4.12 30.45
N GLN A 296 19.21 -4.14 29.30
CA GLN A 296 18.03 -4.96 29.03
C GLN A 296 18.33 -6.13 28.08
N LEU A 297 19.59 -6.38 27.76
CA LEU A 297 20.07 -7.47 26.91
C LEU A 297 20.66 -8.59 27.71
#